data_65dc373f563fe7b8d1222968b15da214
#
_entry.id   65dc373f563fe7b8d1222968b15da214
#
_cell.length_a   1.000
_cell.length_b   1.000
_cell.length_c   1.000
_cell.angle_alpha   90.00
_cell.angle_beta   90.00
_cell.angle_gamma   90.00
#
_symmetry.space_group_name_H-M   'P 1'
#
loop_
_entity.id
_entity.type
_entity.pdbx_description
1 polymer ?
#
loop_
_entity_poly.entity_id
_entity_poly.type
_entity_poly.pdbx_seq_one_letter_code
_entity_poly.pdbx_strand_id
1 'polypeptide(L)'
;MTLVTVNFNSRPQLEVLLSAVRRYTARPLEIVVVDNASRDGSRQFLSSVSGVRPLMLPVNIGHGPALDLGVLRAATSMVVVLDVDAFPVSDEWLPAVIDPLTDGAAIAGAHFHRGYIHPCFAALRRADFLDYRLSFVAVGRCPSPEEPATGLFLDVGESLSHILSLVYGTNGIHKIGPTSTRGPGMIGTVFGGVVYHNFYSTHGTGADSRAGAEAWQAAVDEYVGVTEGPPDGLQR
;
A
#
# COMPACT_ATOMS: atom_id res chain seq x y z
N MET A 1 -9.71 2.49 11.91
CA MET A 1 -9.22 2.16 10.55
C MET A 1 -8.33 0.93 10.59
N THR A 2 -8.32 0.13 9.54
CA THR A 2 -7.42 -1.03 9.39
C THR A 2 -6.42 -0.74 8.29
N LEU A 3 -5.13 -0.85 8.57
CA LEU A 3 -4.08 -0.93 7.55
C LEU A 3 -4.00 -2.39 7.06
N VAL A 4 -4.00 -2.57 5.75
CA VAL A 4 -3.76 -3.85 5.09
C VAL A 4 -2.50 -3.74 4.22
N THR A 5 -1.59 -4.67 4.38
CA THR A 5 -0.43 -4.83 3.48
C THR A 5 -0.19 -6.29 3.16
N VAL A 6 0.40 -6.56 2.00
CA VAL A 6 0.77 -7.91 1.55
C VAL A 6 2.28 -8.02 1.52
N ASN A 7 2.81 -9.01 2.21
CA ASN A 7 4.23 -9.32 2.23
C ASN A 7 4.52 -10.60 1.45
N PHE A 8 5.52 -10.55 0.58
CA PHE A 8 6.09 -11.75 -0.06
C PHE A 8 7.60 -11.59 -0.22
N ASN A 9 8.37 -12.27 0.64
CA ASN A 9 9.84 -12.23 0.63
C ASN A 9 10.42 -10.79 0.66
N SER A 10 9.81 -9.92 1.48
CA SER A 10 10.18 -8.50 1.58
C SER A 10 10.30 -8.07 3.05
N ARG A 11 10.97 -8.91 3.86
CA ARG A 11 11.13 -8.66 5.31
C ARG A 11 11.74 -7.29 5.61
N PRO A 12 12.83 -6.83 4.95
CA PRO A 12 13.40 -5.52 5.25
C PRO A 12 12.42 -4.37 5.00
N GLN A 13 11.66 -4.43 3.90
CA GLN A 13 10.65 -3.42 3.57
C GLN A 13 9.50 -3.44 4.59
N LEU A 14 9.06 -4.62 5.00
CA LEU A 14 8.01 -4.77 6.01
C LEU A 14 8.43 -4.17 7.37
N GLU A 15 9.67 -4.36 7.79
CA GLU A 15 10.22 -3.77 9.02
C GLU A 15 10.21 -2.24 8.96
N VAL A 16 10.62 -1.66 7.84
CA VAL A 16 10.57 -0.21 7.58
C VAL A 16 9.13 0.30 7.59
N LEU A 17 8.23 -0.34 6.84
CA LEU A 17 6.81 0.02 6.81
C LEU A 17 6.21 0.07 8.22
N LEU A 18 6.39 -0.99 9.01
CA LEU A 18 5.83 -1.06 10.37
C LEU A 18 6.46 -0.03 11.32
N SER A 19 7.75 0.27 11.16
CA SER A 19 8.44 1.31 11.92
C SER A 19 7.90 2.70 11.58
N ALA A 20 7.77 3.02 10.29
CA ALA A 20 7.22 4.28 9.84
C ALA A 20 5.76 4.47 10.24
N VAL A 21 4.92 3.42 10.11
CA VAL A 21 3.53 3.46 10.57
C VAL A 21 3.45 3.78 12.06
N ARG A 22 4.28 3.17 12.90
CA ARG A 22 4.32 3.48 14.35
C ARG A 22 4.77 4.91 14.62
N ARG A 23 5.75 5.40 13.86
CA ARG A 23 6.28 6.77 14.00
C ARG A 23 5.25 7.83 13.65
N TYR A 24 4.55 7.65 12.53
CA TYR A 24 3.66 8.65 11.94
C TYR A 24 2.17 8.41 12.23
N THR A 25 1.83 7.56 13.20
CA THR A 25 0.44 7.26 13.54
C THR A 25 0.19 7.38 15.04
N ALA A 26 -0.35 8.50 15.46
CA ALA A 26 -0.70 8.74 16.86
C ALA A 26 -2.01 8.05 17.30
N ARG A 27 -2.86 7.62 16.36
CA ARG A 27 -4.17 7.01 16.63
C ARG A 27 -4.06 5.48 16.64
N PRO A 28 -4.93 4.78 17.40
CA PRO A 28 -5.02 3.33 17.31
C PRO A 28 -5.36 2.89 15.88
N LEU A 29 -4.53 2.02 15.33
CA LEU A 29 -4.65 1.47 13.99
C LEU A 29 -4.57 -0.06 14.09
N GLU A 30 -5.59 -0.77 13.57
CA GLU A 30 -5.47 -2.21 13.35
C GLU A 30 -4.50 -2.42 12.17
N ILE A 31 -3.54 -3.31 12.31
CA ILE A 31 -2.60 -3.65 11.24
C ILE A 31 -2.77 -5.12 10.87
N VAL A 32 -3.18 -5.37 9.64
CA VAL A 32 -3.30 -6.71 9.05
C VAL A 32 -2.20 -6.88 8.02
N VAL A 33 -1.31 -7.85 8.24
CA VAL A 33 -0.28 -8.22 7.27
C VAL A 33 -0.60 -9.59 6.69
N VAL A 34 -0.86 -9.65 5.39
CA VAL A 34 -1.04 -10.92 4.68
C VAL A 34 0.33 -11.39 4.20
N ASP A 35 0.89 -12.39 4.87
CA ASP A 35 2.11 -13.06 4.43
C ASP A 35 1.78 -14.08 3.35
N ASN A 36 2.17 -13.79 2.13
CA ASN A 36 1.82 -14.54 0.93
C ASN A 36 2.81 -15.71 0.67
N ALA A 37 3.05 -16.52 1.71
CA ALA A 37 3.96 -17.68 1.72
C ALA A 37 5.46 -17.31 1.63
N SER A 38 5.92 -16.32 2.38
CA SER A 38 7.32 -15.89 2.45
C SER A 38 8.25 -16.95 3.04
N ARG A 39 9.54 -16.90 2.64
CA ARG A 39 10.62 -17.82 3.08
C ARG A 39 11.88 -17.08 3.56
N ASP A 40 11.84 -15.76 3.63
CA ASP A 40 12.94 -14.85 3.98
C ASP A 40 13.05 -14.49 5.47
N GLY A 41 12.33 -15.20 6.34
CA GLY A 41 12.24 -14.89 7.78
C GLY A 41 11.10 -13.94 8.15
N SER A 42 10.31 -13.45 7.19
CA SER A 42 9.13 -12.59 7.45
C SER A 42 8.14 -13.24 8.40
N ARG A 43 7.90 -14.54 8.26
CA ARG A 43 6.92 -15.28 9.08
C ARG A 43 7.32 -15.34 10.56
N GLN A 44 8.61 -15.58 10.83
CA GLN A 44 9.15 -15.56 12.18
C GLN A 44 9.06 -14.15 12.79
N PHE A 45 9.43 -13.13 12.02
CA PHE A 45 9.30 -11.74 12.43
C PHE A 45 7.85 -11.39 12.76
N LEU A 46 6.90 -11.68 11.89
CA LEU A 46 5.47 -11.42 12.10
C LEU A 46 4.89 -12.16 13.31
N SER A 47 5.43 -13.33 13.66
CA SER A 47 5.02 -14.07 14.86
C SER A 47 5.51 -13.45 16.16
N SER A 48 6.54 -12.58 16.11
CA SER A 48 7.15 -11.93 17.27
C SER A 48 6.77 -10.46 17.44
N VAL A 49 6.31 -9.79 16.37
CA VAL A 49 6.01 -8.37 16.40
C VAL A 49 4.64 -8.11 17.03
N SER A 50 4.59 -7.22 18.03
CA SER A 50 3.33 -6.84 18.69
C SER A 50 2.51 -5.83 17.87
N GLY A 51 1.18 -5.83 18.07
CA GLY A 51 0.27 -4.87 17.45
C GLY A 51 -0.01 -5.13 15.97
N VAL A 52 0.41 -6.27 15.44
CA VAL A 52 0.16 -6.73 14.06
C VAL A 52 -0.65 -8.02 14.10
N ARG A 53 -1.65 -8.12 13.25
CA ARG A 53 -2.41 -9.35 13.02
C ARG A 53 -1.96 -9.99 11.70
N PRO A 54 -1.10 -11.03 11.76
CA PRO A 54 -0.63 -11.71 10.57
C PRO A 54 -1.67 -12.71 10.05
N LEU A 55 -1.79 -12.79 8.72
CA LEU A 55 -2.52 -13.83 7.98
C LEU A 55 -1.49 -14.62 7.17
N MET A 56 -1.06 -15.78 7.70
CA MET A 56 0.01 -16.59 7.12
C MET A 56 -0.55 -17.54 6.06
N LEU A 57 -0.35 -17.27 4.78
CA LEU A 57 -0.82 -18.15 3.72
C LEU A 57 0.14 -19.34 3.50
N PRO A 58 -0.38 -20.53 3.15
CA PRO A 58 0.45 -21.68 2.83
C PRO A 58 1.06 -21.62 1.44
N VAL A 59 0.46 -20.85 0.52
CA VAL A 59 0.89 -20.67 -0.87
C VAL A 59 0.75 -19.20 -1.27
N ASN A 60 1.55 -18.74 -2.24
CA ASN A 60 1.38 -17.44 -2.84
C ASN A 60 0.15 -17.46 -3.77
N ILE A 61 -0.85 -16.66 -3.42
CA ILE A 61 -2.13 -16.54 -4.18
C ILE A 61 -2.17 -15.32 -5.10
N GLY A 62 -1.06 -14.58 -5.21
CA GLY A 62 -0.98 -13.30 -5.94
C GLY A 62 -1.28 -12.09 -5.07
N HIS A 63 -0.88 -10.91 -5.56
CA HIS A 63 -0.97 -9.66 -4.80
C HIS A 63 -2.44 -9.23 -4.60
N GLY A 64 -3.22 -9.10 -5.67
CA GLY A 64 -4.63 -8.69 -5.60
C GLY A 64 -5.49 -9.59 -4.71
N PRO A 65 -5.50 -10.93 -4.89
CA PRO A 65 -6.24 -11.83 -4.01
C PRO A 65 -5.82 -11.77 -2.54
N ALA A 66 -4.53 -11.51 -2.26
CA ALA A 66 -4.04 -11.34 -0.90
C ALA A 66 -4.52 -10.02 -0.28
N LEU A 67 -4.58 -8.92 -1.05
CA LEU A 67 -5.20 -7.67 -0.63
C LEU A 67 -6.68 -7.86 -0.33
N ASP A 68 -7.43 -8.53 -1.21
CA ASP A 68 -8.85 -8.83 -0.99
C ASP A 68 -9.06 -9.57 0.33
N LEU A 69 -8.25 -10.58 0.60
CA LEU A 69 -8.29 -11.32 1.86
C LEU A 69 -8.03 -10.40 3.06
N GLY A 70 -7.06 -9.51 2.96
CA GLY A 70 -6.76 -8.53 4.01
C GLY A 70 -7.95 -7.61 4.30
N VAL A 71 -8.59 -7.06 3.26
CA VAL A 71 -9.79 -6.21 3.39
C VAL A 71 -10.98 -6.98 3.98
N LEU A 72 -11.20 -8.21 3.54
CA LEU A 72 -12.26 -9.07 4.09
C LEU A 72 -12.05 -9.36 5.58
N ARG A 73 -10.81 -9.42 6.04
CA ARG A 73 -10.42 -9.68 7.43
C ARG A 73 -10.28 -8.42 8.29
N ALA A 74 -10.37 -7.23 7.71
CA ALA A 74 -10.37 -5.97 8.44
C ALA A 74 -11.56 -5.91 9.43
N ALA A 75 -11.32 -5.42 10.65
CA ALA A 75 -12.35 -5.32 11.67
C ALA A 75 -13.05 -3.94 11.70
N THR A 76 -12.55 -2.97 10.96
CA THR A 76 -13.05 -1.58 10.98
C THR A 76 -13.80 -1.22 9.69
N SER A 77 -14.56 -0.12 9.74
CA SER A 77 -15.36 0.38 8.61
C SER A 77 -14.54 0.99 7.49
N MET A 78 -13.34 1.50 7.78
CA MET A 78 -12.43 2.07 6.80
C MET A 78 -11.15 1.25 6.73
N VAL A 79 -10.67 1.01 5.52
CA VAL A 79 -9.43 0.28 5.23
C VAL A 79 -8.49 1.19 4.47
N VAL A 80 -7.23 1.20 4.86
CA VAL A 80 -6.13 1.76 4.07
C VAL A 80 -5.21 0.62 3.64
N VAL A 81 -4.83 0.63 2.39
CA VAL A 81 -3.87 -0.32 1.79
C VAL A 81 -2.55 0.42 1.58
N LEU A 82 -1.45 -0.22 1.93
CA LEU A 82 -0.09 0.17 1.54
C LEU A 82 0.62 -1.05 0.94
N ASP A 83 1.35 -0.86 -0.15
CA ASP A 83 2.32 -1.86 -0.62
C ASP A 83 3.45 -2.00 0.42
N VAL A 84 4.09 -3.16 0.48
CA VAL A 84 5.13 -3.44 1.47
C VAL A 84 6.36 -2.54 1.31
N ASP A 85 6.59 -2.00 0.12
CA ASP A 85 7.63 -1.04 -0.23
C ASP A 85 7.12 0.41 -0.29
N ALA A 86 6.00 0.68 0.37
CA ALA A 86 5.48 2.00 0.66
C ALA A 86 5.44 2.25 2.17
N PHE A 87 5.65 3.49 2.59
CA PHE A 87 5.55 3.86 4.00
C PHE A 87 5.19 5.34 4.19
N PRO A 88 4.49 5.69 5.30
CA PRO A 88 4.21 7.09 5.63
C PRO A 88 5.48 7.88 5.94
N VAL A 89 5.49 9.14 5.50
CA VAL A 89 6.59 10.11 5.73
C VAL A 89 6.12 11.35 6.48
N SER A 90 4.85 11.39 6.88
CA SER A 90 4.21 12.48 7.63
C SER A 90 3.04 11.92 8.44
N ASP A 91 2.71 12.53 9.57
CA ASP A 91 1.53 12.23 10.39
C ASP A 91 0.20 12.58 9.71
N GLU A 92 0.25 13.37 8.63
CA GLU A 92 -0.91 13.69 7.78
C GLU A 92 -1.31 12.56 6.82
N TRP A 93 -0.62 11.42 6.79
CA TRP A 93 -0.91 10.36 5.83
C TRP A 93 -2.30 9.73 5.97
N LEU A 94 -2.81 9.58 7.20
CA LEU A 94 -4.18 9.11 7.43
C LEU A 94 -5.21 10.21 7.18
N PRO A 95 -5.08 11.44 7.69
CA PRO A 95 -5.95 12.56 7.32
C PRO A 95 -6.11 12.72 5.82
N ALA A 96 -5.04 12.64 5.04
CA ALA A 96 -5.06 12.80 3.58
C ALA A 96 -6.03 11.84 2.84
N VAL A 97 -6.36 10.70 3.44
CA VAL A 97 -7.32 9.75 2.86
C VAL A 97 -8.63 9.62 3.68
N ILE A 98 -8.59 9.86 4.98
CA ILE A 98 -9.80 9.79 5.83
C ILE A 98 -10.74 10.95 5.54
N ASP A 99 -10.23 12.17 5.46
CA ASP A 99 -11.05 13.37 5.29
C ASP A 99 -11.84 13.31 3.98
N PRO A 100 -11.23 13.02 2.80
CA PRO A 100 -12.00 12.84 1.58
C PRO A 100 -13.06 11.73 1.65
N LEU A 101 -12.77 10.60 2.32
CA LEU A 101 -13.75 9.52 2.49
C LEU A 101 -14.92 9.94 3.39
N THR A 102 -14.66 10.78 4.39
CA THR A 102 -15.67 11.35 5.27
C THR A 102 -16.52 12.37 4.53
N ASP A 103 -15.93 13.13 3.61
CA ASP A 103 -16.58 14.15 2.77
C ASP A 103 -17.31 13.54 1.55
N GLY A 104 -17.36 12.21 1.44
CA GLY A 104 -18.19 11.51 0.45
C GLY A 104 -17.44 10.84 -0.69
N ALA A 105 -16.10 10.95 -0.77
CA ALA A 105 -15.35 10.13 -1.70
C ALA A 105 -15.54 8.63 -1.38
N ALA A 106 -15.52 7.79 -2.40
CA ALA A 106 -15.62 6.34 -2.27
C ALA A 106 -14.25 5.69 -2.08
N ILE A 107 -13.23 6.28 -2.73
CA ILE A 107 -11.84 5.88 -2.62
C ILE A 107 -10.94 7.12 -2.66
N ALA A 108 -9.85 7.09 -1.88
CA ALA A 108 -8.82 8.13 -1.87
C ALA A 108 -7.45 7.49 -1.90
N GLY A 109 -6.46 8.11 -2.57
CA GLY A 109 -5.09 7.61 -2.55
C GLY A 109 -4.24 7.99 -3.76
N ALA A 110 -3.13 7.28 -3.91
CA ALA A 110 -2.10 7.55 -4.91
C ALA A 110 -2.62 7.44 -6.34
N HIS A 111 -2.36 8.48 -7.11
CA HIS A 111 -2.71 8.55 -8.53
C HIS A 111 -1.53 9.11 -9.33
N PHE A 112 -1.16 8.47 -10.42
CA PHE A 112 -0.09 8.94 -11.29
C PHE A 112 -0.39 8.78 -12.79
N HIS A 113 -1.14 7.77 -13.21
CA HIS A 113 -1.60 7.60 -14.58
C HIS A 113 -2.85 6.71 -14.64
N ARG A 114 -3.46 6.52 -15.81
CA ARG A 114 -4.64 5.68 -16.07
C ARG A 114 -5.93 6.02 -15.32
N GLY A 115 -5.98 7.06 -14.53
CA GLY A 115 -7.23 7.50 -13.90
C GLY A 115 -7.71 6.68 -12.70
N TYR A 116 -6.95 5.71 -12.19
CA TYR A 116 -7.30 4.88 -11.03
C TYR A 116 -6.45 5.22 -9.80
N ILE A 117 -6.86 4.73 -8.64
CA ILE A 117 -6.09 4.80 -7.39
C ILE A 117 -5.23 3.55 -7.27
N HIS A 118 -3.92 3.74 -7.18
CA HIS A 118 -2.96 2.66 -7.06
C HIS A 118 -2.91 2.10 -5.63
N PRO A 119 -2.85 0.78 -5.43
CA PRO A 119 -2.86 0.16 -4.11
C PRO A 119 -1.60 0.42 -3.26
N CYS A 120 -0.57 1.04 -3.85
CA CYS A 120 0.57 1.46 -3.02
C CYS A 120 0.19 2.44 -1.91
N PHE A 121 -0.89 3.19 -2.10
CA PHE A 121 -1.55 4.00 -1.09
C PHE A 121 -3.00 4.23 -1.49
N ALA A 122 -3.92 3.45 -0.95
CA ALA A 122 -5.34 3.53 -1.26
C ALA A 122 -6.17 3.34 0.00
N ALA A 123 -7.23 4.12 0.16
CA ALA A 123 -8.18 3.95 1.25
C ALA A 123 -9.61 3.96 0.74
N LEU A 124 -10.48 3.13 1.33
CA LEU A 124 -11.88 2.98 0.96
C LEU A 124 -12.73 2.51 2.15
N ARG A 125 -14.03 2.66 2.02
CA ARG A 125 -14.97 2.08 2.98
C ARG A 125 -15.10 0.58 2.76
N ARG A 126 -14.98 -0.19 3.83
CA ARG A 126 -15.13 -1.66 3.77
C ARG A 126 -16.55 -2.06 3.33
N ALA A 127 -17.58 -1.27 3.65
CA ALA A 127 -18.94 -1.50 3.19
C ALA A 127 -19.01 -1.49 1.67
N ASP A 128 -18.47 -0.47 1.01
CA ASP A 128 -18.45 -0.40 -0.46
C ASP A 128 -17.74 -1.59 -1.09
N PHE A 129 -16.62 -2.04 -0.46
CA PHE A 129 -15.90 -3.22 -0.93
C PHE A 129 -16.78 -4.48 -0.93
N LEU A 130 -17.60 -4.66 0.11
CA LEU A 130 -18.49 -5.81 0.25
C LEU A 130 -19.75 -5.68 -0.63
N ASP A 131 -20.41 -4.52 -0.59
CA ASP A 131 -21.71 -4.29 -1.23
C ASP A 131 -21.60 -4.33 -2.75
N TYR A 132 -20.52 -3.75 -3.31
CA TYR A 132 -20.24 -3.76 -4.76
C TYR A 132 -19.38 -4.95 -5.20
N ARG A 133 -19.04 -5.87 -4.28
CA ARG A 133 -18.19 -7.04 -4.58
C ARG A 133 -16.88 -6.64 -5.26
N LEU A 134 -16.25 -5.59 -4.74
CA LEU A 134 -15.01 -5.08 -5.30
C LEU A 134 -13.86 -6.06 -5.12
N SER A 135 -12.85 -5.95 -5.96
CA SER A 135 -11.65 -6.78 -5.88
C SER A 135 -10.44 -6.01 -6.39
N PHE A 136 -9.30 -6.22 -5.77
CA PHE A 136 -8.01 -5.74 -6.27
C PHE A 136 -7.45 -6.61 -7.40
N VAL A 137 -8.07 -7.74 -7.68
CA VAL A 137 -7.63 -8.61 -8.78
C VAL A 137 -7.81 -7.89 -10.11
N ALA A 138 -6.74 -7.88 -10.91
CA ALA A 138 -6.82 -7.40 -12.29
C ALA A 138 -7.66 -8.36 -13.13
N VAL A 139 -8.81 -7.91 -13.62
CA VAL A 139 -9.75 -8.72 -14.41
C VAL A 139 -10.00 -8.08 -15.77
N GLY A 140 -9.45 -8.67 -16.81
CA GLY A 140 -9.76 -8.30 -18.19
C GLY A 140 -9.07 -7.01 -18.71
N ARG A 141 -9.46 -6.60 -19.92
CA ARG A 141 -9.02 -5.35 -20.55
C ARG A 141 -9.96 -4.22 -20.15
N CYS A 142 -9.43 -3.15 -19.56
CA CYS A 142 -10.11 -1.86 -19.54
C CYS A 142 -9.38 -0.91 -20.48
N PRO A 143 -9.94 -0.53 -21.64
CA PRO A 143 -9.36 0.55 -22.41
C PRO A 143 -9.54 1.84 -21.62
N SER A 144 -8.47 2.38 -21.06
CA SER A 144 -8.45 3.75 -20.59
C SER A 144 -8.54 4.67 -21.81
N PRO A 145 -9.32 5.77 -21.76
CA PRO A 145 -9.33 6.76 -22.85
C PRO A 145 -7.94 7.36 -23.15
N GLU A 146 -7.01 7.26 -22.22
CA GLU A 146 -5.66 7.81 -22.29
C GLU A 146 -4.65 6.82 -22.86
N GLU A 147 -5.00 5.53 -22.98
CA GLU A 147 -4.15 4.51 -23.56
C GLU A 147 -4.65 4.12 -24.97
N PRO A 148 -3.79 4.13 -25.98
CA PRO A 148 -4.13 3.47 -27.23
C PRO A 148 -4.43 2.01 -26.91
N ALA A 149 -5.33 1.38 -27.65
CA ALA A 149 -5.82 0.01 -27.46
C ALA A 149 -4.70 -1.05 -27.62
N THR A 150 -3.62 -0.92 -26.87
CA THR A 150 -2.40 -1.74 -26.92
C THR A 150 -2.55 -3.08 -26.22
N GLY A 151 -3.69 -3.34 -25.61
CA GLY A 151 -3.97 -4.62 -25.00
C GLY A 151 -3.30 -4.85 -23.66
N LEU A 152 -2.90 -3.80 -22.95
CA LEU A 152 -2.42 -3.91 -21.57
C LEU A 152 -3.54 -4.42 -20.67
N PHE A 153 -3.19 -5.34 -19.78
CA PHE A 153 -4.09 -5.84 -18.75
C PHE A 153 -4.31 -4.75 -17.70
N LEU A 154 -5.46 -4.80 -17.03
CA LEU A 154 -5.73 -3.98 -15.86
C LEU A 154 -4.69 -4.24 -14.78
N ASP A 155 -4.22 -3.18 -14.16
CA ASP A 155 -3.37 -3.27 -12.98
C ASP A 155 -4.20 -3.59 -11.73
N VAL A 156 -3.50 -3.97 -10.65
CA VAL A 156 -4.11 -4.23 -9.33
C VAL A 156 -4.87 -2.99 -8.86
N GLY A 157 -6.17 -3.14 -8.54
CA GLY A 157 -7.02 -2.04 -8.06
C GLY A 157 -7.64 -1.15 -9.15
N GLU A 158 -7.30 -1.33 -10.45
CA GLU A 158 -7.84 -0.50 -11.53
C GLU A 158 -9.34 -0.75 -11.73
N SER A 159 -9.77 -2.02 -11.80
CA SER A 159 -11.19 -2.38 -11.92
C SER A 159 -12.03 -1.89 -10.72
N LEU A 160 -11.46 -1.93 -9.53
CA LEU A 160 -12.10 -1.42 -8.31
C LEU A 160 -12.38 0.09 -8.42
N SER A 161 -11.37 0.87 -8.80
CA SER A 161 -11.52 2.31 -9.00
C SER A 161 -12.54 2.63 -10.12
N HIS A 162 -12.55 1.85 -11.19
CA HIS A 162 -13.51 2.00 -12.28
C HIS A 162 -14.96 1.75 -11.81
N ILE A 163 -15.22 0.67 -11.09
CA ILE A 163 -16.56 0.38 -10.52
C ILE A 163 -17.01 1.52 -9.60
N LEU A 164 -16.15 1.97 -8.71
CA LEU A 164 -16.48 3.08 -7.82
C LEU A 164 -16.76 4.39 -8.59
N SER A 165 -16.05 4.64 -9.68
CA SER A 165 -16.32 5.81 -10.52
C SER A 165 -17.66 5.74 -11.23
N LEU A 166 -18.14 4.55 -11.61
CA LEU A 166 -19.47 4.34 -12.17
C LEU A 166 -20.59 4.58 -11.14
N VAL A 167 -20.35 4.19 -9.88
CA VAL A 167 -21.33 4.31 -8.80
C VAL A 167 -21.41 5.72 -8.24
N TYR A 168 -20.26 6.34 -7.97
CA TYR A 168 -20.16 7.63 -7.24
C TYR A 168 -19.81 8.81 -8.15
N GLY A 169 -19.61 8.57 -9.45
CA GLY A 169 -19.10 9.56 -10.38
C GLY A 169 -17.61 9.87 -10.15
N THR A 170 -17.08 10.80 -10.96
CA THR A 170 -15.66 11.20 -10.87
C THR A 170 -15.31 11.86 -9.53
N ASN A 171 -16.25 12.51 -8.88
CA ASN A 171 -16.08 13.11 -7.54
C ASN A 171 -15.93 12.06 -6.43
N GLY A 172 -16.33 10.81 -6.69
CA GLY A 172 -16.12 9.69 -5.78
C GLY A 172 -14.67 9.20 -5.69
N ILE A 173 -13.78 9.72 -6.55
CA ILE A 173 -12.37 9.32 -6.63
C ILE A 173 -11.48 10.49 -6.19
N HIS A 174 -10.93 10.45 -4.98
CA HIS A 174 -10.00 11.47 -4.50
C HIS A 174 -8.56 11.09 -4.83
N LYS A 175 -7.93 11.88 -5.69
CA LYS A 175 -6.60 11.60 -6.27
C LYS A 175 -5.51 12.37 -5.54
N ILE A 176 -4.51 11.65 -5.01
CA ILE A 176 -3.31 12.21 -4.40
C ILE A 176 -2.15 12.02 -5.40
N GLY A 177 -1.73 13.10 -6.02
CA GLY A 177 -0.66 13.09 -7.02
C GLY A 177 0.74 12.99 -6.41
N PRO A 178 1.76 12.67 -7.24
CA PRO A 178 3.16 12.71 -6.84
C PRO A 178 3.60 14.15 -6.56
N THR A 179 4.39 14.34 -5.49
CA THR A 179 4.99 15.63 -5.11
C THR A 179 6.50 15.66 -5.36
N SER A 180 7.17 14.51 -5.29
CA SER A 180 8.58 14.38 -5.60
C SER A 180 8.93 12.95 -6.01
N THR A 181 10.05 12.80 -6.74
CA THR A 181 10.64 11.51 -7.11
C THR A 181 12.15 11.55 -6.86
N ARG A 182 12.75 10.41 -6.49
CA ARG A 182 14.19 10.32 -6.18
C ARG A 182 15.01 9.72 -7.31
N GLY A 183 14.39 8.97 -8.20
CA GLY A 183 15.04 8.30 -9.32
C GLY A 183 14.32 8.50 -10.64
N PRO A 184 14.78 7.85 -11.71
CA PRO A 184 14.16 7.93 -13.03
C PRO A 184 12.74 7.37 -13.00
N GLY A 185 11.84 7.95 -13.82
CA GLY A 185 10.44 7.55 -13.87
C GLY A 185 9.74 7.80 -12.53
N MET A 186 9.19 6.76 -11.96
CA MET A 186 8.45 6.80 -10.69
C MET A 186 9.25 6.25 -9.50
N ILE A 187 10.53 5.91 -9.67
CA ILE A 187 11.35 5.34 -8.60
C ILE A 187 11.45 6.33 -7.43
N GLY A 188 11.09 5.87 -6.24
CA GLY A 188 11.17 6.66 -5.03
C GLY A 188 10.22 7.86 -5.00
N THR A 189 8.95 7.65 -5.35
CA THR A 189 7.94 8.71 -5.41
C THR A 189 7.31 8.96 -4.05
N VAL A 190 7.10 10.23 -3.71
CA VAL A 190 6.28 10.67 -2.57
C VAL A 190 4.96 11.18 -3.09
N PHE A 191 3.85 10.66 -2.58
CA PHE A 191 2.49 11.07 -2.91
C PHE A 191 1.96 12.04 -1.86
N GLY A 192 1.48 13.20 -2.32
CA GLY A 192 0.90 14.24 -1.47
C GLY A 192 1.82 14.77 -0.35
N GLY A 193 3.11 14.47 -0.39
CA GLY A 193 4.03 14.75 0.71
C GLY A 193 3.84 13.83 1.92
N VAL A 194 3.03 12.78 1.83
CA VAL A 194 2.60 11.98 3.01
C VAL A 194 2.97 10.51 2.96
N VAL A 195 3.08 9.90 1.77
CA VAL A 195 3.47 8.49 1.61
C VAL A 195 4.55 8.36 0.54
N TYR A 196 5.65 7.69 0.88
CA TYR A 196 6.69 7.25 -0.05
C TYR A 196 6.34 5.87 -0.62
N HIS A 197 6.66 5.64 -1.91
CA HIS A 197 6.60 4.34 -2.55
C HIS A 197 7.81 4.13 -3.45
N ASN A 198 8.43 2.95 -3.39
CA ASN A 198 9.70 2.73 -4.07
C ASN A 198 9.57 2.36 -5.55
N PHE A 199 8.45 1.89 -6.02
CA PHE A 199 8.26 1.36 -7.38
C PHE A 199 9.41 0.46 -7.88
N TYR A 200 9.09 -0.67 -8.48
CA TYR A 200 10.05 -1.62 -9.07
C TYR A 200 11.05 -2.27 -8.10
N SER A 201 10.87 -2.13 -6.77
CA SER A 201 11.77 -2.71 -5.78
C SER A 201 11.78 -4.24 -5.76
N THR A 202 10.66 -4.85 -6.13
CA THR A 202 10.46 -6.32 -6.05
C THR A 202 10.67 -7.03 -7.39
N HIS A 203 10.67 -6.32 -8.52
CA HIS A 203 10.73 -6.90 -9.87
C HIS A 203 11.72 -6.20 -10.81
N GLY A 204 12.41 -5.15 -10.37
CA GLY A 204 13.39 -4.44 -11.17
C GLY A 204 14.67 -5.26 -11.38
N THR A 205 15.26 -5.18 -12.57
CA THR A 205 16.56 -5.80 -12.89
C THR A 205 17.54 -4.74 -13.41
N GLY A 206 18.83 -4.92 -13.10
CA GLY A 206 19.88 -4.06 -13.66
C GLY A 206 19.93 -2.64 -13.04
N ALA A 207 19.94 -1.61 -13.88
CA ALA A 207 20.10 -0.20 -13.47
C ALA A 207 18.93 0.30 -12.61
N ASP A 208 17.70 -0.12 -12.92
CA ASP A 208 16.50 0.25 -12.17
C ASP A 208 16.51 -0.34 -10.76
N SER A 209 17.03 -1.57 -10.60
CA SER A 209 17.19 -2.21 -9.30
C SER A 209 18.17 -1.45 -8.40
N ARG A 210 19.28 -0.93 -8.97
CA ARG A 210 20.24 -0.13 -8.21
C ARG A 210 19.66 1.22 -7.81
N ALA A 211 19.07 1.94 -8.77
CA ALA A 211 18.42 3.23 -8.49
C ALA A 211 17.29 3.10 -7.46
N GLY A 212 16.51 1.99 -7.52
CA GLY A 212 15.49 1.67 -6.54
C GLY A 212 16.08 1.43 -5.14
N ALA A 213 17.18 0.69 -5.03
CA ALA A 213 17.84 0.44 -3.75
C ALA A 213 18.43 1.72 -3.14
N GLU A 214 19.06 2.56 -3.96
CA GLU A 214 19.61 3.87 -3.53
C GLU A 214 18.49 4.82 -3.08
N ALA A 215 17.40 4.91 -3.85
CA ALA A 215 16.25 5.73 -3.50
C ALA A 215 15.56 5.25 -2.21
N TRP A 216 15.43 3.93 -2.03
CA TRP A 216 14.91 3.32 -0.81
C TRP A 216 15.75 3.68 0.40
N GLN A 217 17.07 3.44 0.34
CA GLN A 217 17.95 3.73 1.46
C GLN A 217 17.92 5.21 1.83
N ALA A 218 18.00 6.11 0.84
CA ALA A 218 17.93 7.53 1.08
C ALA A 218 16.61 7.97 1.73
N ALA A 219 15.48 7.36 1.35
CA ALA A 219 14.19 7.65 1.96
C ALA A 219 14.09 7.09 3.39
N VAL A 220 14.62 5.89 3.64
CA VAL A 220 14.67 5.31 4.99
C VAL A 220 15.51 6.20 5.91
N ASP A 221 16.69 6.63 5.48
CA ASP A 221 17.57 7.49 6.27
C ASP A 221 16.92 8.85 6.61
N GLU A 222 16.20 9.43 5.65
CA GLU A 222 15.53 10.73 5.81
C GLU A 222 14.30 10.66 6.71
N TYR A 223 13.41 9.68 6.49
CA TYR A 223 12.08 9.68 7.10
C TYR A 223 11.94 8.73 8.29
N VAL A 224 12.66 7.62 8.31
CA VAL A 224 12.55 6.60 9.37
C VAL A 224 13.71 6.69 10.35
N GLY A 225 14.89 7.11 9.87
CA GLY A 225 16.13 7.11 10.64
C GLY A 225 16.72 5.70 10.78
N VAL A 226 17.90 5.61 11.39
CA VAL A 226 18.47 4.31 11.74
C VAL A 226 17.52 3.63 12.71
N THR A 227 16.95 2.49 12.31
CA THR A 227 16.21 1.62 13.22
C THR A 227 17.23 1.10 14.22
N GLU A 228 17.32 1.74 15.40
CA GLU A 228 17.99 1.11 16.53
C GLU A 228 17.31 -0.25 16.71
N GLY A 229 18.11 -1.30 16.71
CA GLY A 229 17.63 -2.67 16.95
C GLY A 229 16.79 -2.69 18.23
N PRO A 230 15.99 -3.75 18.46
CA PRO A 230 15.11 -3.82 19.62
C PRO A 230 15.92 -3.46 20.88
N PRO A 231 15.39 -2.61 21.78
CA PRO A 231 16.11 -2.24 22.96
C PRO A 231 16.48 -3.51 23.73
N ASP A 232 17.78 -3.77 23.82
CA ASP A 232 18.35 -4.72 24.77
C ASP A 232 17.95 -4.25 26.17
N GLY A 233 17.00 -4.93 26.77
CA GLY A 233 16.66 -4.61 28.16
C GLY A 233 15.27 -5.04 28.59
N LEU A 234 15.04 -6.34 28.67
CA LEU A 234 14.22 -6.93 29.73
C LEU A 234 14.88 -8.26 30.15
N GLN A 235 16.00 -8.13 30.85
CA GLN A 235 16.39 -9.13 31.86
C GLN A 235 15.51 -8.87 33.11
N ARG A 236 14.60 -9.77 33.35
CA ARG A 236 14.13 -10.45 34.56
C ARG A 236 12.66 -10.76 34.51
#